data_b013a8129b71f0877e71dff5f0c0907c
#
_entry.id   b013a8129b71f0877e71dff5f0c0907c
#
_cell.length_a   1.000
_cell.length_b   1.000
_cell.length_c   1.000
_cell.angle_alpha   90.00
_cell.angle_beta   90.00
_cell.angle_gamma   90.00
#
_symmetry.space_group_name_H-M   'P 1'
#
loop_
_entity.id
_entity.type
_entity.pdbx_description
1 polymer ?
#
loop_
_entity_poly.entity_id
_entity_poly.type
_entity_poly.pdbx_seq_one_letter_code
_entity_poly.pdbx_strand_id
1 'polypeptide(L)'
;KGLCGGFNANLNKKARALIESDYKHLIGKDAITIAAIGKKGNDFFKNYEGISVDTTYQGLFADISFDNASNAADYAMNAFLKGDCDSVHVVYSEFVNAATQIFRQEQFLPIAQFDAQSGEMNADFLFEPNKEELVKELIPKILKTQFFRFILDNNASEHGARMVAMDQATENANELLNDL
;
A
#
# COMPACT_ATOMS: atom_id res chain seq x y z
N LYS A 1 3.14 -16.48 -9.35
CA LYS A 1 2.22 -15.98 -8.32
C LYS A 1 0.91 -15.57 -9.00
N GLY A 2 -0.06 -16.39 -8.95
CA GLY A 2 -1.44 -16.26 -9.42
C GLY A 2 -2.34 -17.08 -8.51
N LEU A 3 -3.51 -17.49 -9.02
CA LEU A 3 -4.47 -18.34 -8.30
C LEU A 3 -5.04 -17.68 -7.02
N CYS A 4 -5.10 -16.35 -6.99
CA CYS A 4 -5.73 -15.54 -5.94
C CYS A 4 -7.02 -14.87 -6.45
N GLY A 5 -7.70 -15.48 -7.39
CA GLY A 5 -8.92 -14.92 -7.97
C GLY A 5 -8.70 -13.52 -8.55
N GLY A 6 -9.63 -12.63 -8.30
CA GLY A 6 -9.60 -11.22 -8.74
C GLY A 6 -8.73 -10.28 -7.92
N PHE A 7 -8.00 -10.75 -6.90
CA PHE A 7 -7.30 -9.92 -5.92
C PHE A 7 -6.40 -8.85 -6.58
N ASN A 8 -5.42 -9.27 -7.38
CA ASN A 8 -4.49 -8.33 -8.01
C ASN A 8 -5.20 -7.38 -9.00
N ALA A 9 -6.21 -7.88 -9.73
CA ALA A 9 -6.99 -7.06 -10.65
C ALA A 9 -7.78 -5.96 -9.91
N ASN A 10 -8.37 -6.30 -8.77
CA ASN A 10 -9.16 -5.34 -7.97
C ASN A 10 -8.26 -4.31 -7.30
N LEU A 11 -7.09 -4.71 -6.79
CA LEU A 11 -6.10 -3.78 -6.24
C LEU A 11 -5.63 -2.77 -7.29
N ASN A 12 -5.27 -3.25 -8.49
CA ASN A 12 -4.85 -2.39 -9.58
C ASN A 12 -5.98 -1.47 -10.08
N LYS A 13 -7.23 -1.96 -10.12
CA LYS A 13 -8.41 -1.14 -10.43
C LYS A 13 -8.62 -0.03 -9.40
N LYS A 14 -8.38 -0.32 -8.11
CA LYS A 14 -8.49 0.69 -7.05
C LYS A 14 -7.44 1.79 -7.22
N ALA A 15 -6.19 1.42 -7.51
CA ALA A 15 -5.12 2.38 -7.79
C ALA A 15 -5.41 3.21 -9.05
N ARG A 16 -5.89 2.57 -10.12
CA ARG A 16 -6.31 3.27 -11.34
C ARG A 16 -7.47 4.23 -11.07
N ALA A 17 -8.47 3.83 -10.31
CA ALA A 17 -9.61 4.68 -9.97
C ALA A 17 -9.16 5.94 -9.21
N LEU A 18 -8.20 5.83 -8.27
CA LEU A 18 -7.60 6.98 -7.59
C LEU A 18 -6.96 7.96 -8.58
N ILE A 19 -6.20 7.45 -9.55
CA ILE A 19 -5.54 8.29 -10.56
C ILE A 19 -6.58 8.97 -11.45
N GLU A 20 -7.59 8.25 -11.89
CA GLU A 20 -8.63 8.78 -12.80
C GLU A 20 -9.62 9.73 -12.10
N SER A 21 -9.85 9.60 -10.77
CA SER A 21 -10.70 10.51 -10.01
C SER A 21 -9.95 11.79 -9.63
N ASP A 22 -8.85 11.66 -8.91
CA ASP A 22 -8.23 12.79 -8.21
C ASP A 22 -7.09 13.42 -9.05
N TYR A 23 -6.40 12.61 -9.85
CA TYR A 23 -5.17 13.00 -10.56
C TYR A 23 -5.27 12.95 -12.09
N LYS A 24 -6.47 12.82 -12.63
CA LYS A 24 -6.69 12.76 -14.08
C LYS A 24 -6.04 13.91 -14.86
N HIS A 25 -6.02 15.11 -14.28
CA HIS A 25 -5.47 16.32 -14.87
C HIS A 25 -3.93 16.31 -14.97
N LEU A 26 -3.26 15.36 -14.28
CA LEU A 26 -1.81 15.17 -14.27
C LEU A 26 -1.34 14.06 -15.22
N ILE A 27 -2.24 13.24 -15.75
CA ILE A 27 -1.89 12.17 -16.72
C ILE A 27 -1.26 12.80 -17.97
N GLY A 28 -0.13 12.28 -18.41
CA GLY A 28 0.61 12.77 -19.57
C GLY A 28 1.50 14.00 -19.32
N LYS A 29 1.66 14.43 -18.07
CA LYS A 29 2.51 15.56 -17.68
C LYS A 29 3.78 15.15 -16.94
N ASP A 30 4.13 13.86 -16.92
CA ASP A 30 5.21 13.28 -16.11
C ASP A 30 5.12 13.59 -14.61
N ALA A 31 3.91 13.88 -14.13
CA ALA A 31 3.64 14.28 -12.75
C ALA A 31 3.14 13.14 -11.85
N ILE A 32 2.97 11.93 -12.40
CA ILE A 32 2.52 10.76 -11.65
C ILE A 32 3.56 9.66 -11.78
N THR A 33 4.08 9.21 -10.65
CA THR A 33 4.98 8.06 -10.57
C THR A 33 4.35 6.97 -9.70
N ILE A 34 4.29 5.75 -10.21
CA ILE A 34 3.83 4.58 -9.47
C ILE A 34 5.04 3.76 -9.06
N ALA A 35 5.32 3.70 -7.77
CA ALA A 35 6.27 2.74 -7.21
C ALA A 35 5.57 1.39 -7.03
N ALA A 36 5.79 0.48 -7.98
CA ALA A 36 5.11 -0.80 -7.99
C ALA A 36 5.80 -1.81 -7.05
N ILE A 37 5.15 -2.12 -5.94
CA ILE A 37 5.57 -3.20 -5.04
C ILE A 37 4.93 -4.50 -5.51
N GLY A 38 5.73 -5.34 -6.17
CA GLY A 38 5.27 -6.60 -6.74
C GLY A 38 5.05 -6.59 -8.26
N LYS A 39 5.28 -7.77 -8.86
CA LYS A 39 5.29 -7.94 -10.31
C LYS A 39 3.95 -7.61 -10.99
N LYS A 40 2.82 -7.97 -10.35
CA LYS A 40 1.48 -7.80 -10.96
C LYS A 40 1.06 -6.33 -11.08
N GLY A 41 1.44 -5.49 -10.12
CA GLY A 41 1.27 -4.04 -10.22
C GLY A 41 2.09 -3.46 -11.37
N ASN A 42 3.37 -3.83 -11.43
CA ASN A 42 4.24 -3.40 -12.51
C ASN A 42 3.72 -3.84 -13.89
N ASP A 43 3.36 -5.11 -14.07
CA ASP A 43 2.84 -5.63 -15.33
C ASP A 43 1.57 -4.91 -15.79
N PHE A 44 0.75 -4.43 -14.85
CA PHE A 44 -0.47 -3.69 -15.16
C PHE A 44 -0.18 -2.24 -15.59
N PHE A 45 0.69 -1.55 -14.85
CA PHE A 45 0.92 -0.12 -15.06
C PHE A 45 2.02 0.21 -16.07
N LYS A 46 2.94 -0.72 -16.39
CA LYS A 46 4.04 -0.48 -17.35
C LYS A 46 3.59 -0.01 -18.74
N ASN A 47 2.37 -0.35 -19.15
CA ASN A 47 1.78 0.02 -20.43
C ASN A 47 0.73 1.13 -20.27
N TYR A 48 0.62 1.75 -19.10
CA TYR A 48 -0.35 2.83 -18.88
C TYR A 48 0.26 4.15 -19.36
N GLU A 49 -0.31 4.70 -20.44
CA GLU A 49 0.21 5.92 -21.05
C GLU A 49 0.12 7.13 -20.12
N GLY A 50 1.20 7.92 -20.08
CA GLY A 50 1.24 9.19 -19.35
C GLY A 50 1.52 9.06 -17.86
N ILE A 51 2.03 7.90 -17.41
CA ILE A 51 2.43 7.62 -16.02
C ILE A 51 3.79 6.96 -16.02
N SER A 52 4.67 7.40 -15.13
CA SER A 52 5.97 6.76 -14.89
C SER A 52 5.84 5.61 -13.89
N VAL A 53 6.54 4.50 -14.14
CA VAL A 53 6.53 3.34 -13.23
C VAL A 53 7.93 3.08 -12.70
N ASP A 54 8.08 3.15 -11.39
CA ASP A 54 9.30 2.78 -10.69
C ASP A 54 9.23 1.30 -10.26
N THR A 55 10.23 0.53 -10.65
CA THR A 55 10.32 -0.91 -10.42
C THR A 55 11.30 -1.29 -9.31
N THR A 56 11.90 -0.30 -8.64
CA THR A 56 12.97 -0.50 -7.64
C THR A 56 12.55 -1.51 -6.56
N TYR A 57 11.30 -1.45 -6.11
CA TYR A 57 10.77 -2.29 -5.05
C TYR A 57 9.88 -3.45 -5.54
N GLN A 58 9.93 -3.77 -6.84
CA GLN A 58 9.13 -4.86 -7.42
C GLN A 58 9.37 -6.22 -6.74
N GLY A 59 10.57 -6.46 -6.24
CA GLY A 59 10.98 -7.70 -5.58
C GLY A 59 10.72 -7.78 -4.08
N LEU A 60 10.17 -6.74 -3.44
CA LEU A 60 10.06 -6.64 -1.98
C LEU A 60 9.31 -7.81 -1.35
N PHE A 61 8.29 -8.36 -2.03
CA PHE A 61 7.55 -9.53 -1.56
C PHE A 61 8.34 -10.86 -1.58
N ALA A 62 9.56 -10.88 -2.12
CA ALA A 62 10.42 -12.06 -2.04
C ALA A 62 11.11 -12.18 -0.67
N ASP A 63 11.37 -11.03 -0.02
CA ASP A 63 11.93 -10.95 1.32
C ASP A 63 11.25 -9.80 2.08
N ILE A 64 10.17 -10.16 2.80
CA ILE A 64 9.39 -9.23 3.60
C ILE A 64 10.07 -9.08 4.96
N SER A 65 10.86 -8.04 5.10
CA SER A 65 11.49 -7.64 6.34
C SER A 65 11.16 -6.19 6.68
N PHE A 66 11.29 -5.82 7.95
CA PHE A 66 11.12 -4.42 8.36
C PHE A 66 12.13 -3.50 7.68
N ASP A 67 13.36 -3.97 7.48
CA ASP A 67 14.43 -3.20 6.86
C ASP A 67 14.13 -2.92 5.38
N ASN A 68 13.70 -3.93 4.61
CA ASN A 68 13.32 -3.74 3.21
C ASN A 68 12.09 -2.84 3.06
N ALA A 69 11.11 -2.96 3.94
CA ALA A 69 9.95 -2.07 3.97
C ALA A 69 10.34 -0.64 4.37
N SER A 70 11.25 -0.49 5.34
CA SER A 70 11.77 0.80 5.77
C SER A 70 12.50 1.52 4.65
N ASN A 71 13.30 0.81 3.85
CA ASN A 71 13.99 1.38 2.68
C ASN A 71 12.98 1.93 1.65
N ALA A 72 11.87 1.24 1.42
CA ALA A 72 10.83 1.72 0.52
C ALA A 72 10.07 2.93 1.10
N ALA A 73 9.83 2.94 2.42
CA ALA A 73 9.26 4.11 3.10
C ALA A 73 10.20 5.31 3.07
N ASP A 74 11.51 5.09 3.30
CA ASP A 74 12.54 6.14 3.21
C ASP A 74 12.62 6.73 1.81
N TYR A 75 12.51 5.92 0.77
CA TYR A 75 12.46 6.39 -0.61
C TYR A 75 11.30 7.37 -0.81
N ALA A 76 10.09 7.01 -0.39
CA ALA A 76 8.92 7.86 -0.50
C ALA A 76 9.04 9.15 0.34
N MET A 77 9.53 9.04 1.59
CA MET A 77 9.76 10.19 2.46
C MET A 77 10.81 11.14 1.90
N ASN A 78 11.91 10.62 1.36
CA ASN A 78 12.97 11.43 0.76
C ASN A 78 12.51 12.14 -0.51
N ALA A 79 11.72 11.50 -1.38
CA ALA A 79 11.14 12.13 -2.55
C ALA A 79 10.24 13.32 -2.15
N PHE A 80 9.41 13.14 -1.13
CA PHE A 80 8.55 14.20 -0.60
C PHE A 80 9.36 15.34 0.02
N LEU A 81 10.36 15.04 0.85
CA LEU A 81 11.21 16.06 1.51
C LEU A 81 12.07 16.87 0.53
N LYS A 82 12.48 16.25 -0.59
CA LYS A 82 13.23 16.95 -1.66
C LYS A 82 12.33 17.80 -2.55
N GLY A 83 11.01 17.65 -2.45
CA GLY A 83 10.06 18.32 -3.34
C GLY A 83 9.94 17.64 -4.71
N ASP A 84 10.38 16.39 -4.84
CA ASP A 84 10.20 15.61 -6.07
C ASP A 84 8.72 15.19 -6.27
N CYS A 85 7.92 15.19 -5.19
CA CYS A 85 6.48 14.97 -5.23
C CYS A 85 5.76 15.77 -4.14
N ASP A 86 4.52 16.19 -4.41
CA ASP A 86 3.67 16.97 -3.50
C ASP A 86 2.85 16.07 -2.57
N SER A 87 2.60 14.84 -2.96
CA SER A 87 1.84 13.87 -2.17
C SER A 87 2.23 12.43 -2.48
N VAL A 88 2.12 11.58 -1.49
CA VAL A 88 2.32 10.13 -1.61
C VAL A 88 1.07 9.42 -1.11
N HIS A 89 0.51 8.55 -1.95
CA HIS A 89 -0.62 7.70 -1.63
C HIS A 89 -0.21 6.24 -1.66
N VAL A 90 -0.71 5.46 -0.71
CA VAL A 90 -0.53 4.01 -0.69
C VAL A 90 -1.86 3.33 -0.98
N VAL A 91 -1.84 2.41 -1.93
CA VAL A 91 -3.00 1.56 -2.25
C VAL A 91 -2.62 0.13 -1.90
N TYR A 92 -3.38 -0.46 -1.00
CA TYR A 92 -3.13 -1.79 -0.45
C TYR A 92 -4.44 -2.50 -0.12
N SER A 93 -4.34 -3.76 0.25
CA SER A 93 -5.46 -4.53 0.77
C SER A 93 -5.31 -4.75 2.27
N GLU A 94 -6.25 -4.22 3.04
CA GLU A 94 -6.37 -4.49 4.48
C GLU A 94 -6.92 -5.90 4.68
N PHE A 95 -6.23 -6.66 5.53
CA PHE A 95 -6.64 -8.01 5.88
C PHE A 95 -7.65 -8.01 7.02
N VAL A 96 -8.87 -8.45 6.76
CA VAL A 96 -9.90 -8.65 7.79
C VAL A 96 -9.96 -10.14 8.18
N ASN A 97 -10.10 -11.01 7.19
CA ASN A 97 -10.03 -12.47 7.33
C ASN A 97 -9.75 -13.09 5.95
N ALA A 98 -9.58 -14.42 5.89
CA ALA A 98 -9.25 -15.11 4.65
C ALA A 98 -10.27 -14.90 3.52
N ALA A 99 -11.55 -14.76 3.86
CA ALA A 99 -12.63 -14.56 2.89
C ALA A 99 -12.88 -13.08 2.55
N THR A 100 -12.47 -12.15 3.44
CA THR A 100 -12.80 -10.73 3.32
C THR A 100 -11.54 -9.89 3.35
N GLN A 101 -11.28 -9.18 2.24
CA GLN A 101 -10.22 -8.19 2.12
C GLN A 101 -10.84 -6.85 1.72
N ILE A 102 -10.31 -5.75 2.25
CA ILE A 102 -10.76 -4.40 1.94
C ILE A 102 -9.66 -3.65 1.21
N PHE A 103 -9.92 -3.24 -0.03
CA PHE A 103 -8.96 -2.43 -0.79
C PHE A 103 -9.02 -0.98 -0.33
N ARG A 104 -7.94 -0.54 0.32
CA ARG A 104 -7.77 0.81 0.86
C ARG A 104 -6.91 1.66 -0.06
N GLN A 105 -7.15 2.95 0.02
CA GLN A 105 -6.24 3.99 -0.44
C GLN A 105 -6.06 4.97 0.70
N GLU A 106 -4.84 5.26 1.05
CA GLU A 106 -4.52 6.18 2.14
C GLU A 106 -3.46 7.18 1.69
N GLN A 107 -3.63 8.42 2.09
CA GLN A 107 -2.60 9.42 1.93
C GLN A 107 -1.51 9.15 2.96
N PHE A 108 -0.32 8.85 2.47
CA PHE A 108 0.84 8.58 3.31
C PHE A 108 1.59 9.88 3.64
N LEU A 109 1.74 10.76 2.65
CA LEU A 109 2.34 12.09 2.80
C LEU A 109 1.55 13.11 1.96
N PRO A 110 1.44 14.38 2.42
CA PRO A 110 1.73 14.82 3.80
C PRO A 110 0.85 14.11 4.83
N ILE A 111 1.33 14.04 6.07
CA ILE A 111 0.57 13.46 7.17
C ILE A 111 -0.67 14.31 7.40
N ALA A 112 -1.85 13.67 7.42
CA ALA A 112 -3.10 14.35 7.71
C ALA A 112 -3.01 15.04 9.09
N GLN A 113 -3.31 16.33 9.14
CA GLN A 113 -3.41 17.04 10.40
C GLN A 113 -4.66 16.53 11.12
N PHE A 114 -4.47 15.91 12.25
CA PHE A 114 -5.58 15.64 13.15
C PHE A 114 -5.99 16.96 13.80
N ASP A 115 -7.18 17.47 13.47
CA ASP A 115 -7.81 18.49 14.27
C ASP A 115 -8.05 17.93 15.66
N ALA A 116 -7.27 18.37 16.63
CA ALA A 116 -7.42 18.02 18.03
C ALA A 116 -8.70 18.65 18.64
N GLN A 117 -9.87 18.35 18.05
CA GLN A 117 -11.17 18.87 18.51
C GLN A 117 -11.95 17.85 19.33
N SER A 118 -11.33 16.92 20.00
CA SER A 118 -12.08 16.11 20.94
C SER A 118 -11.18 15.56 22.04
N GLY A 119 -11.31 16.14 23.20
CA GLY A 119 -10.93 15.53 24.45
C GLY A 119 -9.71 16.17 25.11
N GLU A 120 -10.03 17.01 26.06
CA GLU A 120 -9.15 17.47 27.12
C GLU A 120 -8.38 16.27 27.74
N MET A 121 -7.18 16.06 27.30
CA MET A 121 -6.14 15.49 28.15
C MET A 121 -5.00 16.51 28.17
N ASN A 122 -5.18 17.54 28.99
CA ASN A 122 -4.08 18.36 29.49
C ASN A 122 -3.22 17.51 30.44
N ALA A 123 -2.59 16.47 29.91
CA ALA A 123 -1.50 15.82 30.59
C ALA A 123 -0.24 16.60 30.24
N ASP A 124 0.37 17.24 31.22
CA ASP A 124 1.70 17.82 31.10
C ASP A 124 2.70 16.68 30.92
N PHE A 125 3.03 16.37 29.66
CA PHE A 125 4.08 15.41 29.36
C PHE A 125 5.45 16.09 29.43
N LEU A 126 6.34 15.56 30.26
CA LEU A 126 7.75 15.89 30.26
C LEU A 126 8.42 15.17 29.07
N PHE A 127 8.96 15.95 28.14
CA PHE A 127 9.68 15.44 26.97
C PHE A 127 11.19 15.54 27.21
N GLU A 128 11.90 14.41 27.13
CA GLU A 128 13.36 14.37 27.14
C GLU A 128 13.88 13.78 25.82
N PRO A 129 14.84 14.41 25.11
CA PRO A 129 15.51 15.67 25.48
C PRO A 129 14.68 16.93 25.26
N ASN A 130 13.88 17.01 24.19
CA ASN A 130 12.90 18.05 23.94
C ASN A 130 11.85 17.58 22.91
N LYS A 131 10.71 18.26 22.86
CA LYS A 131 9.57 17.87 22.00
C LYS A 131 9.93 17.86 20.52
N GLU A 132 10.75 18.78 20.05
CA GLU A 132 11.09 18.90 18.61
C GLU A 132 12.02 17.78 18.14
N GLU A 133 13.01 17.41 18.93
CA GLU A 133 13.91 16.29 18.63
C GLU A 133 13.17 14.97 18.68
N LEU A 134 12.31 14.77 19.69
CA LEU A 134 11.48 13.59 19.80
C LEU A 134 10.57 13.41 18.60
N VAL A 135 9.92 14.49 18.15
CA VAL A 135 9.05 14.46 16.97
C VAL A 135 9.84 14.13 15.71
N LYS A 136 11.03 14.72 15.52
CA LYS A 136 11.90 14.43 14.37
C LYS A 136 12.35 12.97 14.32
N GLU A 137 12.51 12.33 15.45
CA GLU A 137 12.91 10.91 15.52
C GLU A 137 11.71 9.96 15.41
N LEU A 138 10.58 10.30 16.04
CA LEU A 138 9.41 9.42 16.10
C LEU A 138 8.62 9.38 14.79
N ILE A 139 8.45 10.52 14.10
CA ILE A 139 7.66 10.57 12.87
C ILE A 139 8.18 9.58 11.82
N PRO A 140 9.48 9.55 11.47
CA PRO A 140 9.98 8.56 10.52
C PRO A 140 9.77 7.11 10.98
N LYS A 141 9.94 6.83 12.28
CA LYS A 141 9.72 5.49 12.84
C LYS A 141 8.24 5.06 12.71
N ILE A 142 7.32 5.97 13.01
CA ILE A 142 5.87 5.71 12.87
C ILE A 142 5.52 5.44 11.41
N LEU A 143 5.99 6.27 10.48
CA LEU A 143 5.74 6.10 9.05
C LEU A 143 6.31 4.77 8.52
N LYS A 144 7.54 4.39 8.90
CA LYS A 144 8.12 3.10 8.54
C LYS A 144 7.30 1.93 9.06
N THR A 145 6.84 2.01 10.31
CA THR A 145 6.00 0.98 10.92
C THR A 145 4.64 0.88 10.23
N GLN A 146 4.02 2.02 9.90
CA GLN A 146 2.77 2.07 9.15
C GLN A 146 2.93 1.47 7.75
N PHE A 147 4.00 1.82 7.05
CA PHE A 147 4.29 1.29 5.73
C PHE A 147 4.52 -0.23 5.76
N PHE A 148 5.28 -0.72 6.74
CA PHE A 148 5.47 -2.16 6.96
C PHE A 148 4.15 -2.88 7.23
N ARG A 149 3.25 -2.28 8.01
CA ARG A 149 1.90 -2.82 8.22
C ARG A 149 1.15 -2.94 6.90
N PHE A 150 1.18 -1.95 6.01
CA PHE A 150 0.52 -2.03 4.70
C PHE A 150 1.02 -3.21 3.86
N ILE A 151 2.33 -3.47 3.92
CA ILE A 151 2.94 -4.61 3.21
C ILE A 151 2.47 -5.94 3.80
N LEU A 152 2.45 -6.07 5.13
CA LEU A 152 2.00 -7.28 5.82
C LEU A 152 0.51 -7.55 5.55
N ASP A 153 -0.33 -6.53 5.67
CA ASP A 153 -1.76 -6.61 5.40
C ASP A 153 -2.04 -7.05 3.96
N ASN A 154 -1.34 -6.45 3.01
CA ASN A 154 -1.48 -6.81 1.60
C ASN A 154 -1.00 -8.24 1.32
N ASN A 155 0.09 -8.67 1.94
CA ASN A 155 0.61 -10.04 1.80
C ASN A 155 -0.37 -11.08 2.40
N ALA A 156 -0.87 -10.83 3.61
CA ALA A 156 -1.87 -11.66 4.26
C ALA A 156 -3.15 -11.77 3.44
N SER A 157 -3.62 -10.64 2.90
CA SER A 157 -4.80 -10.57 2.03
C SER A 157 -4.63 -11.38 0.74
N GLU A 158 -3.46 -11.30 0.10
CA GLU A 158 -3.18 -12.11 -1.10
C GLU A 158 -3.17 -13.60 -0.79
N HIS A 159 -2.59 -14.00 0.34
CA HIS A 159 -2.58 -15.40 0.78
C HIS A 159 -3.98 -15.90 1.12
N GLY A 160 -4.80 -15.10 1.83
CA GLY A 160 -6.19 -15.42 2.11
C GLY A 160 -7.03 -15.59 0.84
N ALA A 161 -6.93 -14.64 -0.08
CA ALA A 161 -7.62 -14.71 -1.37
C ALA A 161 -7.20 -15.95 -2.19
N ARG A 162 -5.92 -16.33 -2.11
CA ARG A 162 -5.42 -17.56 -2.78
C ARG A 162 -6.00 -18.80 -2.15
N MET A 163 -6.05 -18.88 -0.83
CA MET A 163 -6.63 -20.00 -0.10
C MET A 163 -8.10 -20.22 -0.51
N VAL A 164 -8.91 -19.19 -0.45
CA VAL A 164 -10.33 -19.24 -0.84
C VAL A 164 -10.50 -19.64 -2.33
N ALA A 165 -9.67 -19.10 -3.22
CA ALA A 165 -9.74 -19.44 -4.64
C ALA A 165 -9.35 -20.90 -4.93
N MET A 166 -8.42 -21.47 -4.17
CA MET A 166 -8.02 -22.88 -4.28
C MET A 166 -9.08 -23.81 -3.69
N ASP A 167 -9.68 -23.45 -2.56
CA ASP A 167 -10.79 -24.21 -1.96
C ASP A 167 -11.97 -24.29 -2.93
N GLN A 168 -12.33 -23.15 -3.54
CA GLN A 168 -13.40 -23.10 -4.53
C GLN A 168 -13.09 -23.93 -5.80
N ALA A 169 -11.84 -23.93 -6.23
CA ALA A 169 -11.42 -24.76 -7.35
C ALA A 169 -11.52 -26.27 -7.03
N THR A 170 -11.21 -26.65 -5.79
CA THR A 170 -11.33 -28.04 -5.32
C THR A 170 -12.80 -28.46 -5.22
N GLU A 171 -13.67 -27.59 -4.71
CA GLU A 171 -15.12 -27.83 -4.67
C GLU A 171 -15.69 -28.05 -6.07
N ASN A 172 -15.40 -27.15 -7.01
CA ASN A 172 -15.84 -27.27 -8.41
C ASN A 172 -15.35 -28.58 -9.07
N ALA A 173 -14.11 -28.99 -8.76
CA ALA A 173 -13.56 -30.25 -9.28
C ALA A 173 -14.30 -31.48 -8.73
N ASN A 174 -14.67 -31.47 -7.45
CA ASN A 174 -15.45 -32.55 -6.82
C ASN A 174 -16.87 -32.60 -7.37
N GLU A 175 -17.52 -31.47 -7.64
CA GLU A 175 -18.83 -31.42 -8.28
C GLU A 175 -18.77 -32.05 -9.67
N LEU A 176 -17.79 -31.69 -10.50
CA LEU A 176 -17.60 -32.26 -11.84
C LEU A 176 -17.33 -33.79 -11.80
N LEU A 177 -16.64 -34.28 -10.78
CA LEU A 177 -16.40 -35.70 -10.57
C LEU A 177 -17.69 -36.46 -10.21
N ASN A 178 -18.59 -35.83 -9.49
CA ASN A 178 -19.88 -36.44 -9.10
C ASN A 178 -20.90 -36.42 -10.25
N ASP A 179 -20.74 -35.55 -11.22
CA ASP A 179 -21.61 -35.43 -12.40
C ASP A 179 -21.20 -36.37 -13.55
N LEU A 180 -20.05 -37.03 -13.44
CA LEU A 180 -19.52 -38.04 -14.37
C LEU A 180 -19.93 -39.47 -13.95
#